data_c1324bd5b967b88fbfd5b669f39d2710
#
_entry.id   c1324bd5b967b88fbfd5b669f39d2710
#
_cell.length_a   1.000
_cell.length_b   1.000
_cell.length_c   1.000
_cell.angle_alpha   90.00
_cell.angle_beta   90.00
_cell.angle_gamma   90.00
#
_symmetry.space_group_name_H-M   'P 1'
#
loop_
_entity.id
_entity.type
_entity.pdbx_description
1 polymer ?
#
loop_
_entity_poly.entity_id
_entity_poly.type
_entity_poly.pdbx_seq_one_letter_code
_entity_poly.pdbx_strand_id
1 'polypeptide(L)'
;MRARWNKPRTLWGVRPGTLLFYTVLTLLSLTVILFLVVTGSRPRRTALETGARLEVLLDAGHGGMDGGAVSPEGVCEAPITLSVSRRTQLLLGFAGVSAGMVREDESSLDFSPEASARQNKNADLNARLALARSHPECPFLSIHLNQFSQPVYSGAQVFYSPNHPRSVPLAETLQKTLRQALDPTNDRQIKPAPEGVFLMKNITAPAVTIECGFLSNPEECALLRQETYQTKIALAIACGYLESRG
;
A
#
# COMPACT_ATOMS: atom_id res chain seq x y z
N MET A 1 -18.65 54.88 -57.60
CA MET A 1 -17.61 54.56 -56.61
C MET A 1 -18.24 53.78 -55.46
N ARG A 2 -17.99 52.49 -55.34
CA ARG A 2 -18.49 51.64 -54.21
C ARG A 2 -17.36 51.50 -53.17
N ALA A 3 -17.56 52.07 -52.00
CA ALA A 3 -16.62 51.93 -50.89
C ALA A 3 -16.54 50.48 -50.42
N ARG A 4 -15.35 49.85 -50.47
CA ARG A 4 -15.07 48.50 -49.87
C ARG A 4 -14.91 48.73 -48.39
N TRP A 5 -15.83 48.20 -47.62
CA TRP A 5 -15.66 48.03 -46.15
C TRP A 5 -14.62 47.00 -45.88
N ASN A 6 -13.45 47.41 -45.32
CA ASN A 6 -12.45 46.49 -44.79
C ASN A 6 -13.01 45.84 -43.52
N LYS A 7 -13.19 44.50 -43.55
CA LYS A 7 -13.50 43.74 -42.35
C LYS A 7 -12.29 43.85 -41.39
N PRO A 8 -12.53 44.05 -40.09
CA PRO A 8 -11.43 44.08 -39.12
C PRO A 8 -10.69 42.75 -39.14
N ARG A 9 -9.36 42.79 -39.32
CA ARG A 9 -8.48 41.63 -39.18
C ARG A 9 -8.50 41.21 -37.72
N THR A 10 -9.04 40.02 -37.44
CA THR A 10 -8.90 39.39 -36.12
C THR A 10 -7.42 39.07 -35.89
N LEU A 11 -6.85 39.58 -34.82
CA LEU A 11 -5.42 39.49 -34.48
C LEU A 11 -4.88 38.04 -34.35
N TRP A 12 -5.75 37.04 -34.37
CA TRP A 12 -5.36 35.62 -34.11
C TRP A 12 -5.98 34.58 -35.05
N GLY A 13 -6.62 34.94 -36.13
CA GLY A 13 -7.14 33.99 -37.13
C GLY A 13 -8.16 32.95 -36.61
N VAL A 14 -8.52 32.98 -35.32
CA VAL A 14 -9.43 32.03 -34.67
C VAL A 14 -10.87 32.52 -34.81
N ARG A 15 -11.75 31.64 -35.28
CA ARG A 15 -13.19 31.94 -35.38
C ARG A 15 -13.77 32.13 -33.97
N PRO A 16 -14.65 33.14 -33.74
CA PRO A 16 -15.24 33.39 -32.41
C PRO A 16 -15.86 32.14 -31.76
N GLY A 17 -16.51 31.30 -32.56
CA GLY A 17 -17.07 30.01 -32.07
C GLY A 17 -16.03 29.00 -31.58
N THR A 18 -14.83 29.00 -32.19
CA THR A 18 -13.73 28.12 -31.75
C THR A 18 -13.15 28.60 -30.42
N LEU A 19 -13.05 29.92 -30.24
CA LEU A 19 -12.60 30.49 -28.97
C LEU A 19 -13.60 30.18 -27.85
N LEU A 20 -14.89 30.37 -28.11
CA LEU A 20 -15.94 30.01 -27.14
C LEU A 20 -15.94 28.53 -26.79
N PHE A 21 -15.75 27.63 -27.76
CA PHE A 21 -15.66 26.19 -27.52
C PHE A 21 -14.51 25.84 -26.56
N TYR A 22 -13.31 26.38 -26.81
CA TYR A 22 -12.17 26.10 -25.93
C TYR A 22 -12.30 26.73 -24.56
N THR A 23 -12.91 27.93 -24.44
CA THR A 23 -13.16 28.52 -23.11
C THR A 23 -14.18 27.71 -22.31
N VAL A 24 -15.24 27.19 -22.92
CA VAL A 24 -16.22 26.33 -22.26
C VAL A 24 -15.55 25.01 -21.84
N LEU A 25 -14.73 24.38 -22.70
CA LEU A 25 -14.03 23.16 -22.41
C LEU A 25 -13.03 23.31 -21.23
N THR A 26 -12.28 24.41 -21.21
CA THR A 26 -11.35 24.71 -20.10
C THR A 26 -12.10 24.98 -18.78
N LEU A 27 -13.21 25.70 -18.81
CA LEU A 27 -14.05 25.93 -17.63
C LEU A 27 -14.63 24.60 -17.11
N LEU A 28 -15.09 23.73 -17.99
CA LEU A 28 -15.61 22.41 -17.61
C LEU A 28 -14.52 21.53 -16.99
N SER A 29 -13.32 21.50 -17.57
CA SER A 29 -12.20 20.76 -16.99
C SER A 29 -11.75 21.30 -15.64
N LEU A 30 -11.72 22.63 -15.46
CA LEU A 30 -11.41 23.27 -14.18
C LEU A 30 -12.47 22.96 -13.11
N THR A 31 -13.75 22.96 -13.46
CA THR A 31 -14.84 22.58 -12.53
C THR A 31 -14.76 21.12 -12.12
N VAL A 32 -14.43 20.21 -13.08
CA VAL A 32 -14.21 18.78 -12.76
C VAL A 32 -13.00 18.59 -11.85
N ILE A 33 -11.88 19.27 -12.14
CA ILE A 33 -10.67 19.21 -11.30
C ILE A 33 -10.98 19.76 -9.91
N LEU A 34 -11.65 20.91 -9.80
CA LEU A 34 -12.04 21.50 -8.52
C LEU A 34 -12.99 20.57 -7.74
N PHE A 35 -13.95 19.96 -8.41
CA PHE A 35 -14.84 18.97 -7.82
C PHE A 35 -14.07 17.76 -7.28
N LEU A 36 -13.10 17.22 -8.05
CA LEU A 36 -12.25 16.11 -7.64
C LEU A 36 -11.33 16.49 -6.47
N VAL A 37 -10.78 17.71 -6.47
CA VAL A 37 -9.95 18.21 -5.35
C VAL A 37 -10.80 18.39 -4.09
N VAL A 38 -11.96 19.03 -4.18
CA VAL A 38 -12.83 19.29 -3.02
C VAL A 38 -13.44 18.00 -2.46
N THR A 39 -13.84 17.07 -3.32
CA THR A 39 -14.39 15.77 -2.88
C THR A 39 -13.32 14.77 -2.46
N GLY A 40 -12.15 14.79 -3.11
CA GLY A 40 -10.99 13.98 -2.75
C GLY A 40 -10.26 14.43 -1.48
N SER A 41 -10.40 15.71 -1.09
CA SER A 41 -9.79 16.28 0.12
C SER A 41 -10.59 16.00 1.41
N ARG A 42 -11.77 15.40 1.31
CA ARG A 42 -12.45 14.93 2.53
C ARG A 42 -11.65 13.75 3.08
N PRO A 43 -11.23 13.79 4.37
CA PRO A 43 -10.63 12.62 4.97
C PRO A 43 -11.61 11.45 4.75
N ARG A 44 -11.17 10.45 3.98
CA ARG A 44 -11.94 9.23 3.80
C ARG A 44 -11.99 8.59 5.20
N ARG A 45 -13.15 8.61 5.82
CA ARG A 45 -13.36 7.82 7.04
C ARG A 45 -12.97 6.40 6.70
N THR A 46 -12.03 5.84 7.46
CA THR A 46 -11.60 4.47 7.23
C THR A 46 -12.77 3.52 7.46
N ALA A 47 -12.72 2.35 6.87
CA ALA A 47 -13.76 1.35 7.09
C ALA A 47 -13.90 0.99 8.59
N LEU A 48 -12.79 1.11 9.33
CA LEU A 48 -12.78 0.97 10.80
C LEU A 48 -13.65 2.02 11.51
N GLU A 49 -13.63 3.29 11.05
CA GLU A 49 -14.43 4.38 11.65
C GLU A 49 -15.92 4.34 11.25
N THR A 50 -16.22 3.80 10.08
CA THR A 50 -17.62 3.77 9.56
C THR A 50 -18.41 2.56 10.02
N GLY A 51 -17.80 1.59 10.73
CA GLY A 51 -18.45 0.33 11.11
C GLY A 51 -18.79 -0.56 9.89
N ALA A 52 -18.26 -0.24 8.70
CA ALA A 52 -18.39 -1.08 7.53
C ALA A 52 -17.67 -2.42 7.76
N ARG A 53 -18.25 -3.51 7.29
CA ARG A 53 -17.61 -4.83 7.38
C ARG A 53 -16.30 -4.80 6.59
N LEU A 54 -15.18 -4.99 7.30
CA LEU A 54 -13.88 -5.12 6.66
C LEU A 54 -13.79 -6.42 5.89
N GLU A 55 -13.14 -6.35 4.72
CA GLU A 55 -12.86 -7.51 3.87
C GLU A 55 -11.37 -7.90 3.92
N VAL A 56 -10.50 -6.97 4.28
CA VAL A 56 -9.06 -7.21 4.49
C VAL A 56 -8.48 -6.21 5.48
N LEU A 57 -7.55 -6.66 6.30
CA LEU A 57 -6.78 -5.82 7.23
C LEU A 57 -5.32 -5.77 6.78
N LEU A 58 -4.83 -4.56 6.49
CA LEU A 58 -3.47 -4.29 6.05
C LEU A 58 -2.63 -3.82 7.23
N ASP A 59 -1.58 -4.54 7.52
CA ASP A 59 -0.63 -4.22 8.56
C ASP A 59 0.68 -3.72 7.94
N ALA A 60 0.94 -2.43 8.11
CA ALA A 60 2.24 -1.86 7.78
C ALA A 60 3.22 -2.20 8.90
N GLY A 61 4.18 -3.07 8.62
CA GLY A 61 5.15 -3.54 9.60
C GLY A 61 5.88 -2.39 10.29
N HIS A 62 6.23 -2.60 11.57
CA HIS A 62 6.96 -1.63 12.41
C HIS A 62 6.23 -0.30 12.63
N GLY A 63 6.93 0.75 13.03
CA GLY A 63 6.39 2.10 13.25
C GLY A 63 6.87 2.71 14.57
N GLY A 64 6.75 4.03 14.70
CA GLY A 64 7.24 4.77 15.86
C GLY A 64 8.73 4.62 16.06
N MET A 65 9.14 4.17 17.23
CA MET A 65 10.57 3.91 17.56
C MET A 65 11.13 2.63 16.93
N ASP A 66 10.27 1.72 16.44
CA ASP A 66 10.70 0.51 15.72
C ASP A 66 10.79 0.81 14.22
N GLY A 67 11.96 1.21 13.76
CA GLY A 67 12.20 1.47 12.34
C GLY A 67 12.19 0.21 11.46
N GLY A 68 12.17 -0.98 12.05
CA GLY A 68 12.30 -2.26 11.33
C GLY A 68 13.74 -2.52 10.87
N ALA A 69 13.87 -3.23 9.75
CA ALA A 69 15.14 -3.42 9.08
C ALA A 69 15.73 -2.07 8.64
N VAL A 70 17.06 -1.96 8.67
CA VAL A 70 17.77 -0.75 8.26
C VAL A 70 18.87 -1.15 7.26
N SER A 71 18.86 -0.55 6.07
CA SER A 71 19.90 -0.78 5.08
C SER A 71 21.26 -0.27 5.56
N PRO A 72 22.38 -0.69 4.94
CA PRO A 72 23.71 -0.12 5.22
C PRO A 72 23.76 1.40 5.04
N GLU A 73 22.94 1.98 4.19
CA GLU A 73 22.83 3.43 3.93
C GLU A 73 21.86 4.14 4.88
N GLY A 74 21.31 3.44 5.87
CA GLY A 74 20.41 4.03 6.88
C GLY A 74 18.93 4.13 6.44
N VAL A 75 18.53 3.42 5.40
CA VAL A 75 17.12 3.39 4.97
C VAL A 75 16.31 2.47 5.89
N CYS A 76 15.31 3.01 6.57
CA CYS A 76 14.42 2.26 7.45
C CYS A 76 13.25 1.63 6.69
N GLU A 77 12.80 0.47 7.17
CA GLU A 77 11.68 -0.29 6.64
C GLU A 77 10.32 0.40 6.87
N ALA A 78 10.06 0.89 8.08
CA ALA A 78 8.75 1.34 8.52
C ALA A 78 8.07 2.41 7.65
N PRO A 79 8.75 3.44 7.10
CA PRO A 79 8.14 4.40 6.18
C PRO A 79 7.73 3.77 4.85
N ILE A 80 8.52 2.81 4.35
CA ILE A 80 8.27 2.15 3.07
C ILE A 80 7.05 1.21 3.21
N THR A 81 6.99 0.41 4.27
CA THR A 81 5.84 -0.48 4.53
C THR A 81 4.53 0.31 4.67
N LEU A 82 4.57 1.46 5.34
CA LEU A 82 3.42 2.35 5.44
C LEU A 82 2.98 2.89 4.07
N SER A 83 3.93 3.33 3.26
CA SER A 83 3.66 3.86 1.91
C SER A 83 3.04 2.77 1.01
N VAL A 84 3.59 1.55 1.01
CA VAL A 84 3.05 0.41 0.24
C VAL A 84 1.65 0.05 0.74
N SER A 85 1.44 -0.04 2.05
CA SER A 85 0.14 -0.40 2.63
C SER A 85 -0.96 0.60 2.28
N ARG A 86 -0.68 1.90 2.38
CA ARG A 86 -1.62 2.97 1.99
C ARG A 86 -1.98 2.92 0.50
N ARG A 87 -1.00 2.66 -0.37
CA ARG A 87 -1.23 2.50 -1.81
C ARG A 87 -2.07 1.25 -2.09
N THR A 88 -1.81 0.15 -1.38
CA THR A 88 -2.60 -1.10 -1.46
C THR A 88 -4.04 -0.85 -1.02
N GLN A 89 -4.25 -0.16 0.11
CA GLN A 89 -5.59 0.21 0.58
C GLN A 89 -6.36 1.02 -0.47
N LEU A 90 -5.69 2.02 -1.05
CA LEU A 90 -6.29 2.87 -2.08
C LEU A 90 -6.71 2.05 -3.31
N LEU A 91 -5.83 1.17 -3.82
CA LEU A 91 -6.10 0.32 -4.98
C LEU A 91 -7.24 -0.67 -4.71
N LEU A 92 -7.28 -1.29 -3.54
CA LEU A 92 -8.38 -2.16 -3.11
C LEU A 92 -9.69 -1.40 -3.00
N GLY A 93 -9.66 -0.18 -2.47
CA GLY A 93 -10.82 0.71 -2.41
C GLY A 93 -11.38 1.07 -3.80
N PHE A 94 -10.52 1.28 -4.81
CA PHE A 94 -10.96 1.45 -6.21
C PHE A 94 -11.61 0.19 -6.78
N ALA A 95 -11.18 -0.99 -6.34
CA ALA A 95 -11.79 -2.26 -6.71
C ALA A 95 -13.07 -2.60 -5.88
N GLY A 96 -13.54 -1.69 -5.03
CA GLY A 96 -14.73 -1.86 -4.22
C GLY A 96 -14.52 -2.70 -2.95
N VAL A 97 -13.27 -2.99 -2.56
CA VAL A 97 -12.91 -3.76 -1.37
C VAL A 97 -12.75 -2.84 -0.16
N SER A 98 -13.42 -3.17 0.94
CA SER A 98 -13.29 -2.48 2.22
C SER A 98 -12.02 -2.94 2.94
N ALA A 99 -10.92 -2.19 2.78
CA ALA A 99 -9.64 -2.46 3.39
C ALA A 99 -9.36 -1.55 4.59
N GLY A 100 -9.13 -2.14 5.78
CA GLY A 100 -8.67 -1.43 6.97
C GLY A 100 -7.14 -1.39 7.05
N MET A 101 -6.61 -0.36 7.72
CA MET A 101 -5.19 -0.26 8.05
C MET A 101 -5.02 -0.50 9.56
N VAL A 102 -3.99 -1.26 9.94
CA VAL A 102 -3.61 -1.44 11.36
C VAL A 102 -3.02 -0.16 11.92
N ARG A 103 -2.13 0.52 11.19
CA ARG A 103 -1.68 1.87 11.48
C ARG A 103 -1.79 2.76 10.25
N GLU A 104 -2.12 4.03 10.47
CA GLU A 104 -2.35 4.99 9.39
C GLU A 104 -1.26 6.05 9.28
N ASP A 105 -0.38 6.14 10.25
CA ASP A 105 0.72 7.09 10.30
C ASP A 105 2.04 6.42 10.69
N GLU A 106 3.07 7.21 10.94
CA GLU A 106 4.39 6.71 11.31
C GLU A 106 4.49 6.24 12.76
N SER A 107 3.46 6.45 13.59
CA SER A 107 3.45 6.07 15.00
C SER A 107 3.36 4.56 15.20
N SER A 108 3.72 4.08 16.38
CA SER A 108 3.29 2.80 16.92
C SER A 108 1.88 2.89 17.50
N LEU A 109 1.16 1.78 17.56
CA LEU A 109 -0.22 1.74 18.07
C LEU A 109 -0.32 1.98 19.58
N ASP A 110 0.67 1.51 20.29
CA ASP A 110 0.73 1.65 21.75
C ASP A 110 2.17 2.00 22.15
N PHE A 111 2.34 3.17 22.77
CA PHE A 111 3.63 3.71 23.12
C PHE A 111 3.56 4.46 24.45
N SER A 112 4.49 4.15 25.36
CA SER A 112 4.74 4.90 26.58
C SER A 112 6.18 5.38 26.65
N PRO A 113 6.44 6.68 26.86
CA PRO A 113 7.80 7.21 27.01
C PRO A 113 8.55 6.68 28.24
N GLU A 114 7.82 6.19 29.25
CA GLU A 114 8.38 5.62 30.47
C GLU A 114 8.76 4.14 30.31
N ALA A 115 8.26 3.47 29.26
CA ALA A 115 8.51 2.06 29.01
C ALA A 115 9.82 1.86 28.23
N SER A 116 10.47 0.72 28.48
CA SER A 116 11.63 0.32 27.66
C SER A 116 11.22 0.04 26.21
N ALA A 117 12.19 0.07 25.27
CA ALA A 117 11.95 -0.25 23.86
C ALA A 117 11.30 -1.63 23.67
N ARG A 118 11.71 -2.62 24.49
CA ARG A 118 11.12 -3.98 24.45
C ARG A 118 9.67 -3.98 24.91
N GLN A 119 9.33 -3.22 25.95
CA GLN A 119 7.95 -3.11 26.44
C GLN A 119 7.06 -2.43 25.40
N ASN A 120 7.51 -1.33 24.81
CA ASN A 120 6.80 -0.62 23.75
C ASN A 120 6.59 -1.52 22.51
N LYS A 121 7.61 -2.28 22.08
CA LYS A 121 7.47 -3.23 20.98
C LYS A 121 6.44 -4.31 21.29
N ASN A 122 6.43 -4.85 22.51
CA ASN A 122 5.44 -5.86 22.92
C ASN A 122 4.02 -5.26 23.00
N ALA A 123 3.89 -4.03 23.48
CA ALA A 123 2.61 -3.32 23.54
C ALA A 123 2.04 -3.11 22.13
N ASP A 124 2.84 -2.61 21.20
CA ASP A 124 2.47 -2.42 19.80
C ASP A 124 2.04 -3.75 19.13
N LEU A 125 2.80 -4.84 19.31
CA LEU A 125 2.44 -6.15 18.77
C LEU A 125 1.14 -6.69 19.36
N ASN A 126 0.89 -6.48 20.65
CA ASN A 126 -0.36 -6.89 21.29
C ASN A 126 -1.56 -6.05 20.79
N ALA A 127 -1.37 -4.75 20.57
CA ALA A 127 -2.40 -3.88 20.00
C ALA A 127 -2.77 -4.31 18.56
N ARG A 128 -1.77 -4.64 17.72
CA ARG A 128 -1.97 -5.22 16.37
C ARG A 128 -2.75 -6.53 16.44
N LEU A 129 -2.36 -7.42 17.35
CA LEU A 129 -3.05 -8.70 17.55
C LEU A 129 -4.49 -8.50 18.03
N ALA A 130 -4.73 -7.57 18.94
CA ALA A 130 -6.08 -7.25 19.43
C ALA A 130 -6.98 -6.76 18.28
N LEU A 131 -6.44 -5.90 17.40
CA LEU A 131 -7.16 -5.43 16.23
C LEU A 131 -7.45 -6.57 15.23
N ALA A 132 -6.48 -7.45 14.95
CA ALA A 132 -6.71 -8.64 14.11
C ALA A 132 -7.78 -9.56 14.70
N ARG A 133 -7.78 -9.77 16.02
CA ARG A 133 -8.77 -10.61 16.73
C ARG A 133 -10.16 -10.01 16.75
N SER A 134 -10.30 -8.69 16.72
CA SER A 134 -11.61 -8.04 16.61
C SER A 134 -12.27 -8.24 15.23
N HIS A 135 -11.50 -8.75 14.24
CA HIS A 135 -11.96 -9.06 12.89
C HIS A 135 -11.57 -10.50 12.47
N PRO A 136 -12.09 -11.55 13.14
CA PRO A 136 -11.59 -12.93 13.06
C PRO A 136 -11.74 -13.57 11.67
N GLU A 137 -12.66 -13.07 10.84
CA GLU A 137 -12.88 -13.57 9.48
C GLU A 137 -12.13 -12.77 8.41
N CYS A 138 -11.49 -11.66 8.81
CA CYS A 138 -10.85 -10.72 7.90
C CYS A 138 -9.41 -11.18 7.62
N PRO A 139 -9.01 -11.45 6.36
CA PRO A 139 -7.64 -11.74 6.03
C PRO A 139 -6.69 -10.63 6.50
N PHE A 140 -5.55 -11.02 7.06
CA PHE A 140 -4.53 -10.14 7.61
C PHE A 140 -3.27 -10.19 6.74
N LEU A 141 -2.93 -9.06 6.09
CA LEU A 141 -1.77 -8.92 5.23
C LEU A 141 -0.74 -8.01 5.91
N SER A 142 0.32 -8.59 6.45
CA SER A 142 1.42 -7.85 7.08
C SER A 142 2.51 -7.58 6.05
N ILE A 143 2.78 -6.32 5.78
CA ILE A 143 3.68 -5.84 4.71
C ILE A 143 5.00 -5.45 5.34
N HIS A 144 6.08 -6.09 4.90
CA HIS A 144 7.43 -5.99 5.43
C HIS A 144 8.50 -5.88 4.35
N LEU A 145 9.73 -5.57 4.79
CA LEU A 145 10.93 -5.65 3.98
C LEU A 145 11.95 -6.54 4.70
N ASN A 146 12.54 -7.45 3.95
CA ASN A 146 13.50 -8.41 4.48
C ASN A 146 14.89 -7.78 4.68
N GLN A 147 15.66 -8.39 5.56
CA GLN A 147 17.07 -8.08 5.76
C GLN A 147 17.84 -9.38 6.02
N PHE A 148 19.00 -9.52 5.40
CA PHE A 148 19.89 -10.64 5.63
C PHE A 148 21.35 -10.17 5.69
N SER A 149 22.21 -10.96 6.35
CA SER A 149 23.64 -10.62 6.49
C SER A 149 24.42 -10.59 5.17
N GLN A 150 23.94 -11.32 4.16
CA GLN A 150 24.54 -11.40 2.84
C GLN A 150 23.73 -10.55 1.84
N PRO A 151 24.31 -9.54 1.20
CA PRO A 151 23.60 -8.62 0.31
C PRO A 151 23.19 -9.22 -1.04
N VAL A 152 23.60 -10.45 -1.33
CA VAL A 152 23.25 -11.16 -2.56
C VAL A 152 21.79 -11.58 -2.63
N TYR A 153 21.10 -11.69 -1.48
CA TYR A 153 19.71 -12.11 -1.46
C TYR A 153 18.80 -10.99 -1.94
N SER A 154 17.87 -11.37 -2.81
CA SER A 154 16.86 -10.49 -3.42
C SER A 154 15.54 -11.24 -3.62
N GLY A 155 14.49 -10.52 -4.04
CA GLY A 155 13.19 -11.06 -4.44
C GLY A 155 12.15 -11.14 -3.32
N ALA A 156 10.93 -10.73 -3.65
CA ALA A 156 9.80 -10.80 -2.73
C ALA A 156 9.46 -12.24 -2.33
N GLN A 157 9.05 -12.43 -1.07
CA GLN A 157 8.65 -13.73 -0.54
C GLN A 157 7.47 -13.61 0.42
N VAL A 158 6.50 -14.53 0.31
CA VAL A 158 5.33 -14.57 1.19
C VAL A 158 5.45 -15.73 2.19
N PHE A 159 5.22 -15.40 3.46
CA PHE A 159 5.14 -16.35 4.57
C PHE A 159 3.70 -16.42 5.06
N TYR A 160 3.18 -17.61 5.25
CA TYR A 160 1.80 -17.83 5.70
C TYR A 160 1.71 -18.29 7.15
N SER A 161 0.66 -17.85 7.84
CA SER A 161 0.31 -18.40 9.16
C SER A 161 -0.25 -19.80 8.99
N PRO A 162 0.24 -20.80 9.75
CA PRO A 162 -0.30 -22.17 9.71
C PRO A 162 -1.66 -22.30 10.40
N ASN A 163 -2.14 -21.25 11.07
CA ASN A 163 -3.32 -21.33 11.94
C ASN A 163 -4.65 -21.34 11.18
N HIS A 164 -4.64 -21.03 9.86
CA HIS A 164 -5.86 -20.99 9.05
C HIS A 164 -5.64 -21.59 7.66
N PRO A 165 -6.53 -22.50 7.18
CA PRO A 165 -6.33 -23.21 5.90
C PRO A 165 -6.31 -22.27 4.69
N ARG A 166 -7.01 -21.12 4.72
CA ARG A 166 -6.99 -20.13 3.65
C ARG A 166 -5.70 -19.31 3.56
N SER A 167 -4.79 -19.42 4.53
CA SER A 167 -3.51 -18.70 4.48
C SER A 167 -2.61 -19.18 3.34
N VAL A 168 -2.61 -20.49 3.04
CA VAL A 168 -1.79 -21.08 1.97
C VAL A 168 -2.23 -20.58 0.58
N PRO A 169 -3.48 -20.75 0.14
CA PRO A 169 -3.91 -20.26 -1.18
C PRO A 169 -3.78 -18.73 -1.31
N LEU A 170 -4.00 -17.97 -0.22
CA LEU A 170 -3.74 -16.53 -0.22
C LEU A 170 -2.26 -16.22 -0.47
N ALA A 171 -1.35 -16.94 0.19
CA ALA A 171 0.09 -16.76 0.00
C ALA A 171 0.54 -17.15 -1.42
N GLU A 172 -0.03 -18.20 -2.01
CA GLU A 172 0.28 -18.65 -3.38
C GLU A 172 -0.08 -17.60 -4.42
N THR A 173 -1.28 -17.03 -4.33
CA THR A 173 -1.71 -15.97 -5.27
C THR A 173 -0.87 -14.71 -5.12
N LEU A 174 -0.58 -14.28 -3.90
CA LEU A 174 0.29 -13.14 -3.63
C LEU A 174 1.72 -13.37 -4.12
N GLN A 175 2.31 -14.54 -3.87
CA GLN A 175 3.66 -14.87 -4.36
C GLN A 175 3.72 -14.86 -5.88
N LYS A 176 2.70 -15.41 -6.54
CA LYS A 176 2.59 -15.43 -8.01
C LYS A 176 2.54 -14.02 -8.59
N THR A 177 1.66 -13.15 -8.08
CA THR A 177 1.50 -11.78 -8.58
C THR A 177 2.72 -10.91 -8.30
N LEU A 178 3.35 -11.04 -7.14
CA LEU A 178 4.60 -10.36 -6.80
C LEU A 178 5.72 -10.78 -7.76
N ARG A 179 5.90 -12.09 -8.00
CA ARG A 179 6.88 -12.60 -8.97
C ARG A 179 6.63 -12.02 -10.35
N GLN A 180 5.42 -12.13 -10.86
CA GLN A 180 5.07 -11.65 -12.21
C GLN A 180 5.27 -10.14 -12.37
N ALA A 181 4.95 -9.38 -11.34
CA ALA A 181 5.04 -7.93 -11.39
C ALA A 181 6.47 -7.41 -11.14
N LEU A 182 7.18 -7.93 -10.15
CA LEU A 182 8.44 -7.33 -9.69
C LEU A 182 9.66 -7.94 -10.36
N ASP A 183 9.76 -9.27 -10.32
CA ASP A 183 10.87 -10.04 -10.89
C ASP A 183 10.40 -11.43 -11.31
N PRO A 184 10.19 -11.67 -12.61
CA PRO A 184 9.79 -12.98 -13.13
C PRO A 184 10.82 -14.10 -12.89
N THR A 185 12.08 -13.75 -12.62
CA THR A 185 13.17 -14.71 -12.34
C THR A 185 13.24 -15.13 -10.87
N ASN A 186 12.47 -14.48 -10.00
CA ASN A 186 12.37 -14.80 -8.59
C ASN A 186 11.80 -16.22 -8.40
N ASP A 187 12.60 -17.14 -7.90
CA ASP A 187 12.25 -18.55 -7.67
C ASP A 187 11.76 -18.87 -6.25
N ARG A 188 11.66 -17.82 -5.37
CA ARG A 188 11.21 -18.00 -3.99
C ARG A 188 9.82 -18.58 -3.93
N GLN A 189 9.65 -19.55 -3.04
CA GLN A 189 8.38 -20.21 -2.75
C GLN A 189 7.78 -19.67 -1.47
N ILE A 190 6.46 -19.81 -1.31
CA ILE A 190 5.81 -19.56 -0.02
C ILE A 190 6.37 -20.49 1.04
N LYS A 191 6.39 -20.04 2.28
CA LYS A 191 6.84 -20.82 3.44
C LYS A 191 5.92 -20.58 4.63
N PRO A 192 5.81 -21.51 5.57
CA PRO A 192 5.22 -21.19 6.86
C PRO A 192 6.03 -20.10 7.54
N ALA A 193 5.35 -19.19 8.21
CA ALA A 193 6.01 -18.14 8.99
C ALA A 193 6.87 -18.79 10.10
N PRO A 194 8.08 -18.26 10.35
CA PRO A 194 8.92 -18.73 11.46
C PRO A 194 8.17 -18.61 12.79
N GLU A 195 8.41 -19.55 13.71
CA GLU A 195 7.74 -19.59 15.04
C GLU A 195 7.95 -18.31 15.87
N GLY A 196 9.02 -17.56 15.60
CA GLY A 196 9.32 -16.29 16.26
C GLY A 196 8.46 -15.12 15.79
N VAL A 197 7.70 -15.25 14.71
CA VAL A 197 6.83 -14.18 14.20
C VAL A 197 5.53 -14.14 14.99
N PHE A 198 5.51 -13.28 16.01
CA PHE A 198 4.46 -13.21 17.04
C PHE A 198 3.04 -13.13 16.44
N LEU A 199 2.81 -12.25 15.48
CA LEU A 199 1.48 -12.08 14.87
C LEU A 199 1.05 -13.34 14.12
N MET A 200 1.91 -13.91 13.29
CA MET A 200 1.57 -15.10 12.50
C MET A 200 1.31 -16.34 13.38
N LYS A 201 1.93 -16.40 14.55
CA LYS A 201 1.70 -17.46 15.55
C LYS A 201 0.35 -17.32 16.27
N ASN A 202 -0.15 -16.10 16.44
CA ASN A 202 -1.29 -15.83 17.34
C ASN A 202 -2.57 -15.39 16.63
N ILE A 203 -2.52 -15.03 15.34
CA ILE A 203 -3.68 -14.68 14.52
C ILE A 203 -4.35 -15.98 14.06
N THR A 204 -5.68 -16.05 14.21
CA THR A 204 -6.50 -17.20 13.80
C THR A 204 -7.22 -16.98 12.47
N ALA A 205 -7.30 -15.74 11.99
CA ALA A 205 -7.77 -15.41 10.64
C ALA A 205 -6.78 -15.88 9.57
N PRO A 206 -7.16 -15.94 8.28
CA PRO A 206 -6.20 -16.08 7.18
C PRO A 206 -5.14 -14.98 7.27
N ALA A 207 -3.86 -15.34 7.40
CA ALA A 207 -2.81 -14.35 7.62
C ALA A 207 -1.53 -14.68 6.86
N VAL A 208 -0.89 -13.62 6.35
CA VAL A 208 0.38 -13.70 5.64
C VAL A 208 1.29 -12.53 6.02
N THR A 209 2.60 -12.78 6.02
CA THR A 209 3.63 -11.73 5.98
C THR A 209 4.20 -11.67 4.56
N ILE A 210 4.23 -10.48 3.99
CA ILE A 210 4.70 -10.20 2.63
C ILE A 210 6.03 -9.45 2.75
N GLU A 211 7.12 -10.15 2.52
CA GLU A 211 8.46 -9.55 2.41
C GLU A 211 8.63 -9.03 0.99
N CYS A 212 8.53 -7.72 0.79
CA CYS A 212 8.47 -7.10 -0.54
C CYS A 212 9.82 -7.03 -1.27
N GLY A 213 10.92 -7.32 -0.58
CA GLY A 213 12.30 -7.28 -1.07
C GLY A 213 13.28 -7.08 0.07
N PHE A 214 14.57 -7.06 -0.22
CA PHE A 214 15.65 -7.02 0.78
C PHE A 214 16.29 -5.63 0.87
N LEU A 215 16.19 -4.98 2.03
CA LEU A 215 16.91 -3.73 2.33
C LEU A 215 18.43 -3.92 2.39
N SER A 216 18.89 -5.14 2.66
CA SER A 216 20.32 -5.49 2.65
C SER A 216 20.91 -5.62 1.23
N ASN A 217 20.07 -5.74 0.20
CA ASN A 217 20.51 -5.77 -1.19
C ASN A 217 20.52 -4.33 -1.74
N PRO A 218 21.70 -3.79 -2.21
CA PRO A 218 21.78 -2.40 -2.65
C PRO A 218 20.87 -2.07 -3.83
N GLU A 219 20.71 -2.99 -4.78
CA GLU A 219 19.88 -2.78 -5.98
C GLU A 219 18.40 -2.77 -5.60
N GLU A 220 17.93 -3.74 -4.79
CA GLU A 220 16.56 -3.72 -4.29
C GLU A 220 16.29 -2.53 -3.37
N CYS A 221 17.22 -2.18 -2.49
CA CYS A 221 17.09 -1.00 -1.62
C CYS A 221 16.89 0.27 -2.46
N ALA A 222 17.64 0.43 -3.56
CA ALA A 222 17.46 1.56 -4.48
C ALA A 222 16.08 1.57 -5.16
N LEU A 223 15.53 0.42 -5.50
CA LEU A 223 14.18 0.29 -6.05
C LEU A 223 13.11 0.56 -4.98
N LEU A 224 13.22 -0.05 -3.79
CA LEU A 224 12.27 0.07 -2.69
C LEU A 224 12.06 1.51 -2.21
N ARG A 225 13.05 2.39 -2.38
CA ARG A 225 12.97 3.83 -2.10
C ARG A 225 12.15 4.61 -3.12
N GLN A 226 11.90 4.05 -4.31
CA GLN A 226 11.20 4.74 -5.39
C GLN A 226 9.67 4.59 -5.23
N GLU A 227 8.95 5.69 -5.23
CA GLU A 227 7.48 5.68 -5.13
C GLU A 227 6.80 4.88 -6.24
N THR A 228 7.36 4.91 -7.44
CA THR A 228 6.87 4.14 -8.59
C THR A 228 6.99 2.64 -8.35
N TYR A 229 8.10 2.18 -7.74
CA TYR A 229 8.29 0.78 -7.39
C TYR A 229 7.38 0.36 -6.24
N GLN A 230 7.22 1.19 -5.21
CA GLN A 230 6.26 0.98 -4.13
C GLN A 230 4.81 0.86 -4.66
N THR A 231 4.44 1.66 -5.67
CA THR A 231 3.15 1.56 -6.34
C THR A 231 3.02 0.23 -7.10
N LYS A 232 4.09 -0.24 -7.73
CA LYS A 232 4.14 -1.53 -8.42
C LYS A 232 3.96 -2.69 -7.44
N ILE A 233 4.62 -2.65 -6.27
CA ILE A 233 4.43 -3.60 -5.17
C ILE A 233 2.96 -3.60 -4.70
N ALA A 234 2.43 -2.42 -4.41
CA ALA A 234 1.05 -2.28 -3.94
C ALA A 234 0.02 -2.83 -4.94
N LEU A 235 0.24 -2.60 -6.24
CA LEU A 235 -0.59 -3.16 -7.30
C LEU A 235 -0.51 -4.70 -7.33
N ALA A 236 0.69 -5.28 -7.19
CA ALA A 236 0.88 -6.72 -7.15
C ALA A 236 0.15 -7.35 -5.93
N ILE A 237 0.23 -6.71 -4.76
CA ILE A 237 -0.48 -7.15 -3.55
C ILE A 237 -2.00 -7.05 -3.75
N ALA A 238 -2.50 -5.93 -4.28
CA ALA A 238 -3.93 -5.75 -4.52
C ALA A 238 -4.48 -6.78 -5.52
N CYS A 239 -3.78 -7.00 -6.65
CA CYS A 239 -4.15 -8.03 -7.63
C CYS A 239 -4.14 -9.43 -7.02
N GLY A 240 -3.09 -9.80 -6.26
CA GLY A 240 -2.99 -11.10 -5.62
C GLY A 240 -4.09 -11.34 -4.60
N TYR A 241 -4.43 -10.32 -3.82
CA TYR A 241 -5.56 -10.41 -2.90
C TYR A 241 -6.90 -10.59 -3.66
N LEU A 242 -7.15 -9.79 -4.70
CA LEU A 242 -8.38 -9.90 -5.50
C LEU A 242 -8.50 -11.28 -6.17
N GLU A 243 -7.41 -11.81 -6.73
CA GLU A 243 -7.37 -13.16 -7.32
C GLU A 243 -7.65 -14.26 -6.28
N SER A 244 -7.23 -14.07 -5.03
CA SER A 244 -7.45 -15.04 -3.94
C SER A 244 -8.91 -15.13 -3.46
N ARG A 245 -9.78 -14.21 -3.88
CA ARG A 245 -11.20 -14.16 -3.50
C ARG A 245 -12.11 -14.99 -4.42
N GLY A 246 -11.64 -15.34 -5.60
CA GLY A 246 -12.37 -16.13 -6.60
C GLY A 246 -12.14 -17.59 -6.40
#